data_5f402796147d174484baa54a590636ac
#
_entry.id   5f402796147d174484baa54a590636ac
#
_cell.length_a   1.000
_cell.length_b   1.000
_cell.length_c   1.000
_cell.angle_alpha   90.00
_cell.angle_beta   90.00
_cell.angle_gamma   90.00
#
_symmetry.space_group_name_H-M   'P 1'
#
loop_
_entity.id
_entity.type
_entity.pdbx_description
1 polymer ?
#
loop_
_entity_poly.entity_id
_entity_poly.type
_entity_poly.pdbx_seq_one_letter_code
_entity_poly.pdbx_strand_id
1 'polypeptide(L)'
;MKKIGVILARLQPIHNGHLALIKKASEENEEVHVFIGSADKFNERNPIPINMRHDMAMAAIVERGIKNVSIHWLDDLDDESNNSHDWGFYLYSKVVSEIQQSNFTIYYSDGFEIITSWFPGFILRNNVSLSLLARGAVED
;
A
#
# COMPACT_ATOMS: atom_id res chain seq x y z
N MET A 1 -13.40 -16.23 -5.14
CA MET A 1 -12.45 -15.35 -4.41
C MET A 1 -12.20 -14.09 -5.22
N LYS A 2 -12.22 -12.93 -4.58
CA LYS A 2 -12.01 -11.66 -5.29
C LYS A 2 -10.54 -11.46 -5.63
N LYS A 3 -10.30 -10.80 -6.74
CA LYS A 3 -8.96 -10.36 -7.12
C LYS A 3 -8.70 -9.01 -6.45
N ILE A 4 -7.79 -8.97 -5.49
CA ILE A 4 -7.54 -7.81 -4.63
C ILE A 4 -6.12 -7.31 -4.76
N GLY A 5 -5.99 -6.00 -5.00
CA GLY A 5 -4.70 -5.31 -4.99
C GLY A 5 -4.52 -4.53 -3.69
N VAL A 6 -3.29 -4.46 -3.20
CA VAL A 6 -2.93 -3.76 -1.97
C VAL A 6 -1.74 -2.86 -2.25
N ILE A 7 -1.79 -1.65 -1.72
CA ILE A 7 -0.70 -0.68 -1.80
C ILE A 7 -0.42 -0.15 -0.40
N LEU A 8 0.85 -0.13 -0.01
CA LEU A 8 1.30 0.52 1.21
C LEU A 8 2.14 1.74 0.83
N ALA A 9 1.76 2.91 1.31
CA ALA A 9 2.50 4.15 1.07
C ALA A 9 2.21 5.16 2.17
N ARG A 10 3.19 6.02 2.48
CA ARG A 10 2.98 7.05 3.51
C ARG A 10 2.16 8.24 3.00
N LEU A 11 2.20 8.51 1.71
CA LEU A 11 1.46 9.60 1.05
C LEU A 11 1.74 10.96 1.70
N GLN A 12 2.97 11.43 1.62
CA GLN A 12 3.45 12.66 2.27
C GLN A 12 3.87 13.77 1.27
N PRO A 13 3.01 14.29 0.38
CA PRO A 13 1.63 13.90 0.06
C PRO A 13 1.55 12.85 -1.07
N ILE A 14 0.34 12.50 -1.45
CA ILE A 14 0.12 11.69 -2.65
C ILE A 14 0.63 12.45 -3.88
N HIS A 15 1.22 11.74 -4.82
CA HIS A 15 1.73 12.33 -6.07
C HIS A 15 1.41 11.42 -7.26
N ASN A 16 1.82 11.85 -8.46
CA ASN A 16 1.49 11.13 -9.69
C ASN A 16 2.02 9.70 -9.72
N GLY A 17 3.16 9.44 -9.08
CA GLY A 17 3.68 8.07 -8.98
C GLY A 17 2.76 7.14 -8.20
N HIS A 18 2.22 7.63 -7.09
CA HIS A 18 1.22 6.88 -6.32
C HIS A 18 -0.05 6.65 -7.13
N LEU A 19 -0.51 7.67 -7.84
CA LEU A 19 -1.73 7.58 -8.64
C LEU A 19 -1.58 6.61 -9.80
N ALA A 20 -0.41 6.56 -10.43
CA ALA A 20 -0.14 5.60 -11.49
C ALA A 20 -0.18 4.16 -10.96
N LEU A 21 0.38 3.95 -9.76
CA LEU A 21 0.37 2.64 -9.12
C LEU A 21 -1.05 2.22 -8.74
N ILE A 22 -1.83 3.14 -8.18
CA ILE A 22 -3.23 2.89 -7.81
C ILE A 22 -4.06 2.58 -9.06
N LYS A 23 -3.83 3.32 -10.14
CA LYS A 23 -4.54 3.09 -11.41
C LYS A 23 -4.25 1.70 -11.95
N LYS A 24 -2.98 1.30 -11.98
CA LYS A 24 -2.59 -0.04 -12.44
C LYS A 24 -3.28 -1.11 -11.62
N ALA A 25 -3.22 -1.01 -10.29
CA ALA A 25 -3.86 -1.96 -9.40
C ALA A 25 -5.39 -1.99 -9.63
N SER A 26 -6.00 -0.82 -9.80
CA SER A 26 -7.44 -0.67 -10.04
C SER A 26 -7.88 -1.38 -11.32
N GLU A 27 -7.08 -1.31 -12.37
CA GLU A 27 -7.40 -1.93 -13.66
C GLU A 27 -7.25 -3.45 -13.63
N GLU A 28 -6.39 -3.97 -12.75
CA GLU A 28 -6.06 -5.39 -12.69
C GLU A 28 -6.82 -6.16 -11.60
N ASN A 29 -7.59 -5.48 -10.77
CA ASN A 29 -8.27 -6.09 -9.63
C ASN A 29 -9.70 -5.64 -9.49
N GLU A 30 -10.51 -6.44 -8.79
CA GLU A 30 -11.88 -6.07 -8.46
C GLU A 30 -11.94 -4.99 -7.38
N GLU A 31 -10.99 -5.06 -6.43
CA GLU A 31 -10.85 -4.09 -5.34
C GLU A 31 -9.40 -3.74 -5.13
N VAL A 32 -9.15 -2.50 -4.72
CA VAL A 32 -7.82 -2.06 -4.31
C VAL A 32 -7.93 -1.45 -2.91
N HIS A 33 -7.02 -1.85 -2.03
CA HIS A 33 -6.94 -1.33 -0.67
C HIS A 33 -5.61 -0.62 -0.48
N VAL A 34 -5.67 0.68 -0.25
CA VAL A 34 -4.49 1.51 0.00
C VAL A 34 -4.35 1.70 1.51
N PHE A 35 -3.21 1.27 2.04
CA PHE A 35 -2.89 1.44 3.45
C PHE A 35 -1.92 2.60 3.57
N ILE A 36 -2.36 3.67 4.25
CA ILE A 36 -1.50 4.83 4.50
C ILE A 36 -0.67 4.51 5.73
N GLY A 37 0.63 4.28 5.52
CA GLY A 37 1.56 3.91 6.58
C GLY A 37 1.94 5.07 7.47
N SER A 38 2.58 4.75 8.61
CA SER A 38 2.97 5.74 9.62
C SER A 38 1.81 6.67 9.99
N ALA A 39 0.61 6.09 10.12
CA ALA A 39 -0.61 6.86 10.37
C ALA A 39 -0.55 7.58 11.73
N ASP A 40 0.15 7.01 12.70
CA ASP A 40 0.33 7.54 14.05
C ASP A 40 1.44 8.58 14.16
N LYS A 41 2.15 8.90 13.07
CA LYS A 41 3.31 9.80 13.10
C LYS A 41 2.99 11.18 12.58
N PHE A 42 3.48 12.19 13.30
CA PHE A 42 3.47 13.59 12.88
C PHE A 42 4.79 14.20 13.37
N ASN A 43 5.77 14.32 12.47
CA ASN A 43 7.12 14.77 12.80
C ASN A 43 7.83 15.25 11.53
N GLU A 44 9.14 15.50 11.60
CA GLU A 44 9.91 15.99 10.44
C GLU A 44 9.85 15.04 9.24
N ARG A 45 9.86 13.73 9.48
CA ARG A 45 9.79 12.73 8.42
C ARG A 45 8.37 12.50 7.93
N ASN A 46 7.38 12.87 8.74
CA ASN A 46 5.98 12.69 8.46
C ASN A 46 5.25 14.01 8.76
N PRO A 47 5.47 15.04 7.91
CA PRO A 47 4.99 16.40 8.20
C PRO A 47 3.50 16.62 7.97
N ILE A 48 2.83 15.70 7.26
CA ILE A 48 1.40 15.84 6.98
C ILE A 48 0.60 14.91 7.88
N PRO A 49 -0.32 15.43 8.72
CA PRO A 49 -1.16 14.59 9.57
C PRO A 49 -1.99 13.59 8.77
N ILE A 50 -2.31 12.45 9.37
CA ILE A 50 -2.99 11.35 8.68
C ILE A 50 -4.35 11.75 8.08
N ASN A 51 -5.13 12.55 8.77
CA ASN A 51 -6.43 12.97 8.26
C ASN A 51 -6.30 13.81 6.98
N MET A 52 -5.26 14.66 6.90
CA MET A 52 -4.99 15.43 5.69
C MET A 52 -4.48 14.54 4.55
N ARG A 53 -3.60 13.58 4.87
CA ARG A 53 -3.12 12.62 3.88
C ARG A 53 -4.27 11.81 3.29
N HIS A 54 -5.19 11.39 4.15
CA HIS A 54 -6.39 10.66 3.74
C HIS A 54 -7.26 11.51 2.81
N ASP A 55 -7.56 12.74 3.20
CA ASP A 55 -8.43 13.62 2.41
C ASP A 55 -7.81 13.96 1.06
N MET A 56 -6.51 14.22 1.02
CA MET A 56 -5.80 14.51 -0.22
C MET A 56 -5.80 13.30 -1.15
N ALA A 57 -5.60 12.10 -0.60
CA ALA A 57 -5.61 10.88 -1.38
C ALA A 57 -7.00 10.60 -1.96
N MET A 58 -8.05 10.75 -1.15
CA MET A 58 -9.43 10.58 -1.62
C MET A 58 -9.77 11.54 -2.74
N ALA A 59 -9.42 12.82 -2.57
CA ALA A 59 -9.69 13.83 -3.59
C ALA A 59 -8.99 13.50 -4.91
N ALA A 60 -7.73 13.08 -4.86
CA ALA A 60 -6.96 12.75 -6.05
C ALA A 60 -7.50 11.50 -6.75
N ILE A 61 -7.90 10.50 -6.00
CA ILE A 61 -8.46 9.25 -6.54
C ILE A 61 -9.81 9.52 -7.22
N VAL A 62 -10.66 10.29 -6.56
CA VAL A 62 -11.97 10.68 -7.13
C VAL A 62 -11.80 11.50 -8.39
N GLU A 63 -10.87 12.46 -8.40
CA GLU A 63 -10.59 13.28 -9.58
C GLU A 63 -10.17 12.45 -10.78
N ARG A 64 -9.44 11.36 -10.55
CA ARG A 64 -9.01 10.44 -11.62
C ARG A 64 -10.10 9.48 -12.05
N GLY A 65 -11.28 9.49 -11.41
CA GLY A 65 -12.37 8.59 -11.75
C GLY A 65 -12.17 7.15 -11.33
N ILE A 66 -11.25 6.88 -10.41
CA ILE A 66 -11.00 5.52 -9.92
C ILE A 66 -12.00 5.22 -8.82
N LYS A 67 -12.76 4.13 -8.96
CA LYS A 67 -13.93 3.87 -8.10
C LYS A 67 -13.81 2.68 -7.16
N ASN A 68 -12.89 1.77 -7.41
CA ASN A 68 -12.78 0.51 -6.67
C ASN A 68 -11.68 0.54 -5.60
N VAL A 69 -11.41 1.70 -5.03
CA VAL A 69 -10.34 1.90 -4.05
C VAL A 69 -10.90 2.25 -2.68
N SER A 70 -10.42 1.55 -1.67
CA SER A 70 -10.67 1.87 -0.26
C SER A 70 -9.36 2.28 0.40
N ILE A 71 -9.43 3.23 1.35
CA ILE A 71 -8.26 3.72 2.07
C ILE A 71 -8.34 3.28 3.51
N HIS A 72 -7.23 2.77 4.02
CA HIS A 72 -7.07 2.34 5.40
C HIS A 72 -5.85 3.03 6.02
N TRP A 73 -5.81 3.11 7.34
CA TRP A 73 -4.69 3.68 8.08
C TRP A 73 -3.89 2.54 8.73
N LEU A 74 -2.57 2.65 8.66
CA LEU A 74 -1.68 1.66 9.26
C LEU A 74 -0.66 2.38 10.12
N ASP A 75 -0.74 2.15 11.44
CA ASP A 75 0.25 2.68 12.38
C ASP A 75 1.59 1.96 12.19
N ASP A 76 2.67 2.62 12.57
CA ASP A 76 3.97 1.97 12.53
C ASP A 76 4.03 0.79 13.50
N LEU A 77 4.77 -0.23 13.09
CA LEU A 77 5.15 -1.29 13.99
C LEU A 77 6.10 -0.71 15.04
N ASP A 78 6.22 -1.38 16.19
CA ASP A 78 7.09 -0.97 17.29
C ASP A 78 8.48 -0.56 16.75
N ASP A 79 8.96 0.63 17.17
CA ASP A 79 10.23 1.20 16.75
C ASP A 79 11.44 0.30 17.04
N GLU A 80 11.31 -0.66 17.96
CA GLU A 80 12.39 -1.57 18.31
C GLU A 80 12.54 -2.75 17.35
N SER A 81 11.58 -2.96 16.46
CA SER A 81 11.66 -4.09 15.52
C SER A 81 12.54 -3.75 14.33
N ASN A 82 13.64 -4.50 14.19
CA ASN A 82 14.52 -4.42 13.02
C ASN A 82 14.35 -5.61 12.09
N ASN A 83 13.41 -6.51 12.36
CA ASN A 83 13.20 -7.70 11.57
C ASN A 83 12.20 -7.43 10.46
N SER A 84 12.65 -7.58 9.22
CA SER A 84 11.80 -7.38 8.03
C SER A 84 10.56 -8.29 8.04
N HIS A 85 10.70 -9.52 8.54
CA HIS A 85 9.56 -10.43 8.61
C HIS A 85 8.50 -9.99 9.62
N ASP A 86 8.88 -9.26 10.66
CA ASP A 86 7.89 -8.70 11.60
C ASP A 86 7.00 -7.69 10.89
N TRP A 87 7.58 -6.85 10.03
CA TRP A 87 6.83 -5.91 9.20
C TRP A 87 5.91 -6.64 8.21
N GLY A 88 6.41 -7.72 7.62
CA GLY A 88 5.62 -8.52 6.68
C GLY A 88 4.42 -9.18 7.35
N PHE A 89 4.61 -9.80 8.51
CA PHE A 89 3.52 -10.41 9.27
C PHE A 89 2.53 -9.36 9.76
N TYR A 90 3.02 -8.20 10.21
CA TYR A 90 2.15 -7.11 10.66
C TYR A 90 1.26 -6.62 9.51
N LEU A 91 1.85 -6.31 8.37
CA LEU A 91 1.10 -5.87 7.20
C LEU A 91 0.11 -6.94 6.75
N TYR A 92 0.57 -8.19 6.64
CA TYR A 92 -0.29 -9.30 6.22
C TYR A 92 -1.51 -9.44 7.13
N SER A 93 -1.30 -9.40 8.44
CA SER A 93 -2.40 -9.52 9.41
C SER A 93 -3.41 -8.39 9.28
N LYS A 94 -2.93 -7.16 9.09
CA LYS A 94 -3.80 -6.01 8.92
C LYS A 94 -4.62 -6.10 7.64
N VAL A 95 -3.96 -6.47 6.54
CA VAL A 95 -4.65 -6.62 5.25
C VAL A 95 -5.72 -7.69 5.34
N VAL A 96 -5.37 -8.88 5.83
CA VAL A 96 -6.32 -10.00 5.94
C VAL A 96 -7.51 -9.61 6.82
N SER A 97 -7.27 -8.89 7.91
CA SER A 97 -8.34 -8.42 8.80
C SER A 97 -9.31 -7.49 8.08
N GLU A 98 -8.80 -6.60 7.21
CA GLU A 98 -9.63 -5.64 6.50
C GLU A 98 -10.38 -6.25 5.32
N ILE A 99 -9.70 -7.08 4.53
CA ILE A 99 -10.29 -7.62 3.30
C ILE A 99 -11.01 -8.96 3.49
N GLN A 100 -10.84 -9.61 4.63
CA GLN A 100 -11.44 -10.91 4.95
C GLN A 100 -11.06 -11.99 3.93
N GLN A 101 -9.84 -11.95 3.45
CA GLN A 101 -9.32 -12.88 2.45
C GLN A 101 -7.81 -13.02 2.66
N SER A 102 -7.27 -14.23 2.45
CA SER A 102 -5.86 -14.51 2.72
C SER A 102 -4.93 -14.32 1.52
N ASN A 103 -5.49 -14.10 0.33
CA ASN A 103 -4.71 -13.94 -0.90
C ASN A 103 -4.91 -12.57 -1.51
N PHE A 104 -3.81 -11.92 -1.91
CA PHE A 104 -3.86 -10.60 -2.56
C PHE A 104 -2.53 -10.32 -3.26
N THR A 105 -2.50 -9.25 -4.07
CA THR A 105 -1.29 -8.79 -4.75
C THR A 105 -0.89 -7.43 -4.21
N ILE A 106 0.37 -7.29 -3.78
CA ILE A 106 0.92 -6.00 -3.37
C ILE A 106 1.56 -5.32 -4.57
N TYR A 107 1.16 -4.09 -4.83
CA TYR A 107 1.72 -3.25 -5.88
C TYR A 107 2.69 -2.26 -5.26
N TYR A 108 3.91 -2.18 -5.81
CA TYR A 108 4.95 -1.29 -5.30
C TYR A 108 5.76 -0.69 -6.45
N SER A 109 6.48 0.39 -6.16
CA SER A 109 7.31 1.06 -7.14
C SER A 109 8.79 0.94 -6.78
N ASP A 110 9.67 1.37 -7.69
CA ASP A 110 11.13 1.30 -7.54
C ASP A 110 11.65 1.88 -6.22
N GLY A 111 10.95 2.82 -5.62
CA GLY A 111 11.39 3.43 -4.37
C GLY A 111 11.11 2.59 -3.13
N PHE A 112 10.40 1.47 -3.25
CA PHE A 112 10.00 0.66 -2.10
C PHE A 112 10.29 -0.82 -2.29
N GLU A 113 11.43 -1.13 -2.86
CA GLU A 113 11.82 -2.51 -3.15
C GLU A 113 12.07 -3.36 -1.91
N ILE A 114 12.34 -2.73 -0.77
CA ILE A 114 12.56 -3.46 0.48
C ILE A 114 11.35 -4.30 0.89
N ILE A 115 10.15 -3.94 0.42
CA ILE A 115 8.94 -4.72 0.72
C ILE A 115 9.05 -6.16 0.22
N THR A 116 9.87 -6.41 -0.79
CA THR A 116 10.07 -7.77 -1.33
C THR A 116 10.76 -8.69 -0.32
N SER A 117 11.46 -8.14 0.66
CA SER A 117 12.14 -8.91 1.69
C SER A 117 11.30 -9.10 2.96
N TRP A 118 10.12 -8.49 3.02
CA TRP A 118 9.28 -8.53 4.23
C TRP A 118 8.58 -9.87 4.44
N PHE A 119 8.30 -10.60 3.37
CA PHE A 119 7.48 -11.80 3.45
C PHE A 119 8.33 -13.07 3.35
N PRO A 120 8.12 -14.05 4.25
CA PRO A 120 8.78 -15.33 4.11
C PRO A 120 8.28 -16.06 2.87
N GLY A 121 9.13 -16.97 2.34
CA GLY A 121 8.86 -17.63 1.07
C GLY A 121 7.54 -18.39 1.01
N PHE A 122 7.09 -18.97 2.13
CA PHE A 122 5.83 -19.72 2.12
C PHE A 122 4.62 -18.81 1.90
N ILE A 123 4.66 -17.57 2.41
CA ILE A 123 3.60 -16.59 2.15
C ILE A 123 3.62 -16.15 0.69
N LEU A 124 4.80 -15.89 0.13
CA LEU A 124 4.94 -15.50 -1.26
C LEU A 124 4.47 -16.58 -2.22
N ARG A 125 4.67 -17.86 -1.87
CA ARG A 125 4.23 -18.98 -2.72
C ARG A 125 2.73 -19.21 -2.66
N ASN A 126 2.08 -18.91 -1.54
CA ASN A 126 0.71 -19.37 -1.29
C ASN A 126 -0.31 -18.24 -1.16
N ASN A 127 0.10 -17.04 -0.79
CA ASN A 127 -0.84 -16.00 -0.37
C ASN A 127 -0.62 -14.64 -0.99
N VAL A 128 0.63 -14.15 -1.05
CA VAL A 128 0.94 -12.79 -1.47
C VAL A 128 1.73 -12.80 -2.76
N SER A 129 1.23 -12.09 -3.77
CA SER A 129 1.98 -11.82 -5.00
C SER A 129 2.52 -10.40 -4.93
N LEU A 130 3.63 -10.15 -5.60
CA LEU A 130 4.26 -8.83 -5.67
C LEU A 130 4.29 -8.35 -7.11
N SER A 131 3.89 -7.09 -7.33
CA SER A 131 3.86 -6.50 -8.67
C SER A 131 4.55 -5.15 -8.66
N LEU A 132 5.61 -5.02 -9.45
CA LEU A 132 6.41 -3.81 -9.56
C LEU A 132 5.91 -2.92 -10.70
N LEU A 133 5.75 -1.62 -10.41
CA LEU A 133 5.60 -0.60 -11.45
C LEU A 133 6.89 0.20 -11.50
N ALA A 134 7.62 0.09 -12.60
CA ALA A 134 8.87 0.81 -12.80
C ALA A 134 8.61 2.31 -12.97
N ARG A 135 9.53 3.15 -12.48
CA ARG A 135 9.40 4.61 -12.56
C ARG A 135 9.22 5.14 -13.99
N GLY A 136 9.88 4.54 -14.94
CA GLY A 136 9.76 4.96 -16.35
C GLY A 136 8.35 4.84 -16.90
N ALA A 137 7.51 3.97 -16.34
CA ALA A 137 6.13 3.80 -16.74
C ALA A 137 5.20 4.90 -16.19
N VAL A 138 5.67 5.68 -15.21
CA VAL A 138 4.88 6.74 -14.57
C VAL A 138 4.85 8.01 -15.40
N GLU A 139 5.88 8.24 -16.19
CA GLU A 139 6.05 9.47 -16.96
C GLU A 139 5.25 9.49 -18.25
N ASP A 140 4.75 8.37 -18.66
CA ASP A 140 3.90 8.22 -19.85
C ASP A 140 2.42 8.31 -19.47
#